data_986102b2b36763289a46e32de26df02d
#
_entry.id   986102b2b36763289a46e32de26df02d
#
_cell.length_a   1.000
_cell.length_b   1.000
_cell.length_c   1.000
_cell.angle_alpha   90.00
_cell.angle_beta   90.00
_cell.angle_gamma   90.00
#
_symmetry.space_group_name_H-M   'P 1'
#
loop_
_entity.id
_entity.type
_entity.pdbx_description
1 polymer ?
#
loop_
_entity_poly.entity_id
_entity_poly.type
_entity_poly.pdbx_seq_one_letter_code
_entity_poly.pdbx_strand_id
1 'polypeptide(L)'
;MNQARSLPQDPYPGAAVAFWRAACALRDAGPSPPWTPPELDALMAFNAAAGAPTAVFAQLGRLGNPRALAVAAGQQAGLFVSPLYALYKAMAAVKWARRLEALLERPVVPVFWIASEDHDFEEVRRAHYLDREGKVISWTYTPPSYREGLSVYDIQIDSSRIAGFLQSVEENTHPTEFKEETLAFWRRMGETSPDLEVFFAKGLMALLGGQGLVLASPRLAPIRERAAGVLRREISHPGESTGLITAAGRTMEAEGEKPPVHRRGDEANFFLYREGLRCRVTLENGRFAVFPPGYAEPLERPTQADLLRELDEHPANFSPNVILRPIVQDDVLPVLAMVAGPGERDYLAMLDRAGVYPWFDVAPSRVLARPRLLLVEPRVERHLAKAGIPESLLTEEKWEAVAEAFMRSTDHGAALDALDAWRSWQTDAFSAFSRQLGDIADKPQIASALTKTSLAYGQATDRLEKRLRDSILAGQETVAAQKDRCMQSLRPLGLPQERVLGPLAPFLVNYGGGVIPWILEHMDLDARNPQVLHLSRIRGNET
;
A
#
# COMPACT_ATOMS: atom_id res chain seq x y z
N MET A 1 -27.92 -24.39 -5.62
CA MET A 1 -27.49 -24.06 -4.25
C MET A 1 -25.96 -24.21 -4.20
N ASN A 2 -25.26 -23.15 -4.57
CA ASN A 2 -23.80 -23.05 -4.43
C ASN A 2 -23.54 -22.04 -3.32
N GLN A 3 -23.14 -22.53 -2.15
CA GLN A 3 -22.59 -21.68 -1.10
C GLN A 3 -21.33 -21.02 -1.63
N ALA A 4 -21.40 -19.72 -1.91
CA ALA A 4 -20.25 -18.88 -2.10
C ALA A 4 -19.44 -18.92 -0.79
N ARG A 5 -18.37 -19.71 -0.77
CA ARG A 5 -17.40 -19.72 0.32
C ARG A 5 -16.60 -18.42 0.20
N SER A 6 -16.87 -17.47 1.11
CA SER A 6 -15.95 -16.37 1.37
C SER A 6 -14.54 -16.93 1.52
N LEU A 7 -13.55 -16.25 0.89
CA LEU A 7 -12.15 -16.58 1.10
C LEU A 7 -11.86 -16.65 2.59
N PRO A 8 -11.27 -17.74 3.12
CA PRO A 8 -10.93 -17.81 4.52
C PRO A 8 -9.96 -16.67 4.84
N GLN A 9 -10.33 -15.83 5.79
CA GLN A 9 -9.43 -14.84 6.36
C GLN A 9 -8.22 -15.58 6.93
N ASP A 10 -7.02 -15.15 6.57
CA ASP A 10 -5.68 -15.62 6.91
C ASP A 10 -5.60 -17.02 7.57
N PRO A 11 -5.04 -18.04 6.89
CA PRO A 11 -4.96 -19.39 7.45
C PRO A 11 -4.02 -19.39 8.67
N TYR A 12 -4.54 -19.78 9.82
CA TYR A 12 -3.74 -20.06 11.03
C TYR A 12 -2.70 -21.16 10.76
N PRO A 13 -1.52 -21.13 11.42
CA PRO A 13 -0.39 -22.02 11.16
C PRO A 13 -0.71 -23.52 11.16
N GLY A 14 -1.71 -23.97 11.92
CA GLY A 14 -2.07 -25.39 12.02
C GLY A 14 -2.97 -25.95 10.92
N ALA A 15 -3.78 -25.12 10.25
CA ALA A 15 -4.57 -25.50 9.06
C ALA A 15 -3.76 -25.32 7.76
N ALA A 16 -2.54 -24.82 7.88
CA ALA A 16 -1.78 -24.24 6.80
C ALA A 16 -1.34 -25.24 5.73
N VAL A 17 -0.86 -26.43 6.08
CA VAL A 17 -0.27 -27.35 5.10
C VAL A 17 -1.28 -27.86 4.10
N ALA A 18 -2.46 -28.31 4.56
CA ALA A 18 -3.51 -28.80 3.68
C ALA A 18 -4.06 -27.67 2.77
N PHE A 19 -4.23 -26.47 3.31
CA PHE A 19 -4.64 -25.28 2.54
C PHE A 19 -3.64 -24.94 1.44
N TRP A 20 -2.34 -24.88 1.76
CA TRP A 20 -1.31 -24.56 0.76
C TRP A 20 -1.11 -25.66 -0.26
N ARG A 21 -1.21 -26.93 0.13
CA ARG A 21 -1.19 -28.05 -0.83
C ARG A 21 -2.37 -28.02 -1.80
N ALA A 22 -3.56 -27.67 -1.32
CA ALA A 22 -4.71 -27.47 -2.21
C ALA A 22 -4.51 -26.29 -3.17
N ALA A 23 -3.92 -25.19 -2.71
CA ALA A 23 -3.56 -24.06 -3.55
C ALA A 23 -2.51 -24.45 -4.62
N CYS A 24 -1.50 -25.24 -4.25
CA CYS A 24 -0.53 -25.79 -5.20
C CYS A 24 -1.20 -26.68 -6.25
N ALA A 25 -2.12 -27.57 -5.85
CA ALA A 25 -2.82 -28.44 -6.80
C ALA A 25 -3.65 -27.65 -7.82
N LEU A 26 -4.30 -26.58 -7.41
CA LEU A 26 -4.99 -25.66 -8.33
C LEU A 26 -4.02 -24.99 -9.30
N ARG A 27 -2.85 -24.57 -8.81
CA ARG A 27 -1.83 -23.94 -9.63
C ARG A 27 -1.18 -24.92 -10.61
N ASP A 28 -0.88 -26.13 -10.17
CA ASP A 28 -0.28 -27.18 -10.99
C ASP A 28 -1.24 -27.70 -12.07
N ALA A 29 -2.55 -27.52 -11.91
CA ALA A 29 -3.56 -27.85 -12.91
C ALA A 29 -3.75 -26.73 -13.96
N GLY A 30 -3.21 -25.53 -13.71
CA GLY A 30 -3.34 -24.38 -14.60
C GLY A 30 -2.37 -24.40 -15.79
N PRO A 31 -2.65 -23.61 -16.83
CA PRO A 31 -1.92 -23.65 -18.10
C PRO A 31 -0.58 -22.90 -18.11
N SER A 32 -0.16 -22.25 -17.02
CA SER A 32 1.06 -21.41 -17.05
C SER A 32 2.32 -22.24 -17.31
N PRO A 33 2.92 -22.20 -18.51
CA PRO A 33 4.15 -22.93 -18.78
C PRO A 33 5.32 -22.32 -17.98
N PRO A 34 6.35 -23.12 -17.65
CA PRO A 34 7.56 -22.60 -17.03
C PRO A 34 8.21 -21.55 -17.93
N TRP A 35 8.96 -20.64 -17.31
CA TRP A 35 9.70 -19.63 -18.04
C TRP A 35 10.80 -20.24 -18.89
N THR A 36 10.85 -19.88 -20.17
CA THR A 36 11.87 -20.32 -21.12
C THR A 36 13.19 -19.58 -20.89
N PRO A 37 14.33 -20.12 -21.33
CA PRO A 37 15.61 -19.44 -21.19
C PRO A 37 15.63 -18.01 -21.76
N PRO A 38 15.09 -17.70 -22.96
CA PRO A 38 15.07 -16.31 -23.45
C PRO A 38 14.23 -15.35 -22.58
N GLU A 39 13.12 -15.83 -22.02
CA GLU A 39 12.29 -15.03 -21.12
C GLU A 39 13.02 -14.75 -19.79
N LEU A 40 13.73 -15.74 -19.26
CA LEU A 40 14.56 -15.59 -18.07
C LEU A 40 15.74 -14.63 -18.33
N ASP A 41 16.36 -14.68 -19.51
CA ASP A 41 17.44 -13.77 -19.88
C ASP A 41 16.99 -12.30 -19.87
N ALA A 42 15.77 -12.02 -20.38
CA ALA A 42 15.21 -10.66 -20.32
C ALA A 42 14.97 -10.19 -18.87
N LEU A 43 14.45 -11.08 -18.03
CA LEU A 43 14.23 -10.79 -16.61
C LEU A 43 15.56 -10.63 -15.86
N MET A 44 16.57 -11.45 -16.18
CA MET A 44 17.93 -11.34 -15.65
C MET A 44 18.58 -10.02 -16.06
N ALA A 45 18.44 -9.62 -17.32
CA ALA A 45 18.97 -8.34 -17.81
C ALA A 45 18.37 -7.14 -17.09
N PHE A 46 17.05 -7.14 -16.85
CA PHE A 46 16.38 -6.09 -16.10
C PHE A 46 16.88 -6.00 -14.64
N ASN A 47 17.00 -7.14 -13.96
CA ASN A 47 17.50 -7.17 -12.59
C ASN A 47 18.99 -6.80 -12.53
N ALA A 48 19.81 -7.22 -13.52
CA ALA A 48 21.21 -6.81 -13.62
C ALA A 48 21.35 -5.28 -13.77
N ALA A 49 20.52 -4.66 -14.62
CA ALA A 49 20.49 -3.21 -14.80
C ALA A 49 20.06 -2.45 -13.51
N ALA A 50 19.27 -3.10 -12.65
CA ALA A 50 18.93 -2.60 -11.32
C ALA A 50 20.04 -2.81 -10.28
N GLY A 51 21.14 -3.49 -10.62
CA GLY A 51 22.27 -3.78 -9.71
C GLY A 51 22.08 -5.04 -8.85
N ALA A 52 21.41 -6.05 -9.40
CA ALA A 52 21.10 -7.29 -8.67
C ALA A 52 22.36 -8.03 -8.21
N PRO A 53 22.45 -8.45 -6.93
CA PRO A 53 23.49 -9.33 -6.43
C PRO A 53 23.22 -10.80 -6.80
N THR A 54 24.22 -11.67 -6.59
CA THR A 54 24.15 -13.13 -6.89
C THR A 54 22.90 -13.82 -6.32
N ALA A 55 22.42 -13.39 -5.15
CA ALA A 55 21.23 -13.96 -4.52
C ALA A 55 19.97 -13.82 -5.40
N VAL A 56 19.83 -12.74 -6.15
CA VAL A 56 18.70 -12.51 -7.08
C VAL A 56 18.81 -13.42 -8.29
N PHE A 57 20.00 -13.57 -8.87
CA PHE A 57 20.21 -14.46 -10.02
C PHE A 57 19.97 -15.93 -9.64
N ALA A 58 20.32 -16.33 -8.43
CA ALA A 58 19.98 -17.66 -7.92
C ALA A 58 18.45 -17.88 -7.86
N GLN A 59 17.68 -16.87 -7.46
CA GLN A 59 16.21 -16.95 -7.46
C GLN A 59 15.63 -16.93 -8.88
N LEU A 60 16.16 -16.09 -9.78
CA LEU A 60 15.73 -16.04 -11.17
C LEU A 60 15.92 -17.39 -11.88
N GLY A 61 17.07 -18.05 -11.69
CA GLY A 61 17.29 -19.38 -12.26
C GLY A 61 16.28 -20.45 -11.79
N ARG A 62 15.68 -20.25 -10.61
CA ARG A 62 14.65 -21.16 -10.07
C ARG A 62 13.31 -21.02 -10.77
N LEU A 63 12.97 -19.87 -11.37
CA LEU A 63 11.72 -19.69 -12.14
C LEU A 63 11.63 -20.58 -13.39
N GLY A 64 12.76 -21.04 -13.92
CA GLY A 64 12.79 -22.05 -15.00
C GLY A 64 12.41 -23.46 -14.55
N ASN A 65 12.30 -23.72 -13.25
CA ASN A 65 11.88 -25.02 -12.74
C ASN A 65 10.35 -25.17 -12.86
N PRO A 66 9.83 -26.23 -13.50
CA PRO A 66 8.37 -26.44 -13.61
C PRO A 66 7.62 -26.52 -12.27
N ARG A 67 8.33 -26.84 -11.18
CA ARG A 67 7.76 -26.89 -9.85
C ARG A 67 7.92 -25.58 -9.07
N ALA A 68 8.51 -24.54 -9.67
CA ALA A 68 8.68 -23.25 -9.00
C ALA A 68 7.31 -22.60 -8.74
N LEU A 69 7.25 -21.93 -7.60
CA LEU A 69 6.15 -21.07 -7.21
C LEU A 69 6.70 -19.66 -6.92
N ALA A 70 5.82 -18.69 -6.90
CA ALA A 70 6.19 -17.33 -6.52
C ALA A 70 5.29 -16.81 -5.37
N VAL A 71 5.87 -15.98 -4.51
CA VAL A 71 5.11 -15.04 -3.68
C VAL A 71 5.31 -13.66 -4.27
N ALA A 72 4.22 -13.09 -4.75
CA ALA A 72 4.24 -11.78 -5.36
C ALA A 72 3.88 -10.68 -4.35
N ALA A 73 4.47 -9.52 -4.53
CA ALA A 73 4.01 -8.24 -4.00
C ALA A 73 4.07 -7.23 -5.14
N GLY A 74 3.28 -6.19 -5.10
CA GLY A 74 3.35 -5.16 -6.14
C GLY A 74 2.98 -3.78 -5.62
N GLN A 75 3.61 -2.76 -6.23
CA GLN A 75 3.29 -1.36 -6.03
C GLN A 75 3.82 -0.53 -7.20
N GLN A 76 3.24 0.66 -7.39
CA GLN A 76 3.78 1.67 -8.32
C GLN A 76 5.18 2.10 -7.89
N ALA A 77 5.99 2.58 -8.85
CA ALA A 77 7.36 3.03 -8.62
C ALA A 77 7.37 4.42 -7.94
N GLY A 78 7.38 4.45 -6.61
CA GLY A 78 7.46 5.68 -5.84
C GLY A 78 8.89 6.18 -5.64
N LEU A 79 9.06 7.49 -5.59
CA LEU A 79 10.36 8.13 -5.34
C LEU A 79 11.01 7.60 -4.04
N PHE A 80 12.31 7.28 -4.09
CA PHE A 80 13.08 6.77 -2.93
C PHE A 80 12.46 5.52 -2.27
N VAL A 81 11.78 4.66 -3.04
CA VAL A 81 11.04 3.49 -2.54
C VAL A 81 9.94 3.87 -1.53
N SER A 82 9.40 5.08 -1.67
CA SER A 82 8.27 5.56 -0.86
C SER A 82 6.92 5.13 -1.44
N PRO A 83 5.87 5.04 -0.60
CA PRO A 83 5.92 5.06 0.86
C PRO A 83 6.38 3.72 1.47
N LEU A 84 6.65 3.68 2.78
CA LEU A 84 7.14 2.49 3.50
C LEU A 84 6.33 1.21 3.25
N TYR A 85 5.02 1.34 3.01
CA TYR A 85 4.20 0.16 2.77
C TYR A 85 4.63 -0.63 1.51
N ALA A 86 5.25 0.02 0.52
CA ALA A 86 5.81 -0.67 -0.65
C ALA A 86 6.98 -1.58 -0.22
N LEU A 87 7.87 -1.04 0.63
CA LEU A 87 8.97 -1.80 1.22
C LEU A 87 8.45 -2.94 2.10
N TYR A 88 7.42 -2.71 2.92
CA TYR A 88 6.84 -3.74 3.78
C TYR A 88 6.18 -4.87 2.98
N LYS A 89 5.55 -4.58 1.85
CA LYS A 89 5.05 -5.59 0.92
C LYS A 89 6.20 -6.47 0.39
N ALA A 90 7.28 -5.83 -0.06
CA ALA A 90 8.46 -6.52 -0.59
C ALA A 90 9.13 -7.42 0.47
N MET A 91 9.30 -6.91 1.69
CA MET A 91 9.82 -7.67 2.84
C MET A 91 8.95 -8.87 3.19
N ALA A 92 7.62 -8.66 3.22
CA ALA A 92 6.68 -9.73 3.50
C ALA A 92 6.71 -10.81 2.42
N ALA A 93 6.85 -10.45 1.13
CA ALA A 93 7.01 -11.41 0.05
C ALA A 93 8.26 -12.29 0.24
N VAL A 94 9.38 -11.69 0.64
CA VAL A 94 10.62 -12.43 0.96
C VAL A 94 10.40 -13.41 2.12
N LYS A 95 9.79 -12.95 3.23
CA LYS A 95 9.55 -13.83 4.39
C LYS A 95 8.56 -14.95 4.08
N TRP A 96 7.46 -14.63 3.39
CA TRP A 96 6.48 -15.64 2.98
C TRP A 96 7.07 -16.65 2.00
N ALA A 97 7.88 -16.22 1.04
CA ALA A 97 8.54 -17.14 0.11
C ALA A 97 9.40 -18.16 0.87
N ARG A 98 10.23 -17.73 1.81
CA ARG A 98 11.04 -18.61 2.66
C ARG A 98 10.18 -19.57 3.50
N ARG A 99 9.12 -19.05 4.10
CA ARG A 99 8.20 -19.85 4.93
C ARG A 99 7.48 -20.91 4.11
N LEU A 100 6.98 -20.55 2.93
CA LEU A 100 6.26 -21.47 2.05
C LEU A 100 7.20 -22.49 1.41
N GLU A 101 8.42 -22.11 1.07
CA GLU A 101 9.45 -23.03 0.58
C GLU A 101 9.74 -24.14 1.60
N ALA A 102 9.96 -23.77 2.85
CA ALA A 102 10.18 -24.73 3.94
C ALA A 102 8.95 -25.63 4.17
N LEU A 103 7.73 -25.07 4.04
CA LEU A 103 6.49 -25.80 4.27
C LEU A 103 6.14 -26.80 3.14
N LEU A 104 6.42 -26.42 1.89
CA LEU A 104 5.98 -27.14 0.69
C LEU A 104 7.09 -28.01 0.08
N GLU A 105 8.33 -27.87 0.54
CA GLU A 105 9.52 -28.57 0.04
C GLU A 105 9.69 -28.42 -1.49
N ARG A 106 9.39 -27.22 -2.01
CA ARG A 106 9.53 -26.86 -3.43
C ARG A 106 9.99 -25.40 -3.57
N PRO A 107 10.66 -25.03 -4.70
CA PRO A 107 11.17 -23.68 -4.88
C PRO A 107 10.05 -22.64 -4.82
N VAL A 108 10.23 -21.59 -3.97
CA VAL A 108 9.31 -20.44 -3.88
C VAL A 108 10.12 -19.16 -4.01
N VAL A 109 9.88 -18.41 -5.07
CA VAL A 109 10.62 -17.21 -5.44
C VAL A 109 9.88 -15.96 -4.99
N PRO A 110 10.50 -15.05 -4.22
CA PRO A 110 9.90 -13.76 -3.90
C PRO A 110 10.00 -12.82 -5.11
N VAL A 111 8.88 -12.31 -5.58
CA VAL A 111 8.81 -11.42 -6.74
C VAL A 111 8.14 -10.10 -6.37
N PHE A 112 8.73 -8.98 -6.75
CA PHE A 112 8.09 -7.68 -6.69
C PHE A 112 7.70 -7.20 -8.08
N TRP A 113 6.39 -7.07 -8.31
CA TRP A 113 5.82 -6.53 -9.53
C TRP A 113 5.80 -5.01 -9.45
N ILE A 114 6.62 -4.35 -10.25
CA ILE A 114 6.64 -2.89 -10.32
C ILE A 114 5.46 -2.46 -11.19
N ALA A 115 4.39 -1.94 -10.60
CA ALA A 115 3.18 -1.52 -11.31
C ALA A 115 3.40 -0.19 -12.06
N SER A 116 4.41 -0.15 -12.93
CA SER A 116 4.89 1.06 -13.61
C SER A 116 4.08 1.43 -14.86
N GLU A 117 3.19 0.55 -15.34
CA GLU A 117 2.23 0.85 -16.41
C GLU A 117 1.18 1.88 -15.98
N ASP A 118 0.94 2.01 -14.69
CA ASP A 118 -0.05 2.96 -14.17
C ASP A 118 0.34 4.39 -14.57
N HIS A 119 -0.68 5.22 -14.78
CA HIS A 119 -0.55 6.63 -15.14
C HIS A 119 -0.96 7.57 -13.98
N ASP A 120 -1.30 7.01 -12.80
CA ASP A 120 -1.56 7.82 -11.59
C ASP A 120 -0.25 8.31 -10.99
N PHE A 121 0.32 9.34 -11.61
CA PHE A 121 1.56 9.95 -11.15
C PHE A 121 1.38 10.67 -9.82
N GLU A 122 0.18 11.14 -9.48
CA GLU A 122 -0.09 11.83 -8.21
C GLU A 122 0.19 10.92 -6.98
N GLU A 123 0.00 9.61 -7.11
CA GLU A 123 0.28 8.66 -6.04
C GLU A 123 1.79 8.54 -5.74
N VAL A 124 2.67 8.69 -6.73
CA VAL A 124 4.10 8.38 -6.64
C VAL A 124 5.04 9.59 -6.66
N ARG A 125 4.52 10.79 -6.97
CA ARG A 125 5.34 12.00 -7.17
C ARG A 125 5.77 12.70 -5.88
N ARG A 126 5.33 12.23 -4.71
CA ARG A 126 5.63 12.89 -3.43
C ARG A 126 6.64 12.09 -2.63
N ALA A 127 7.58 12.81 -2.01
CA ALA A 127 8.47 12.26 -1.01
C ALA A 127 8.38 13.11 0.26
N HIS A 128 8.49 12.45 1.41
CA HIS A 128 8.37 13.10 2.72
C HIS A 128 9.53 12.68 3.61
N TYR A 129 9.99 13.61 4.45
CA TYR A 129 10.96 13.31 5.50
C TYR A 129 10.65 14.09 6.78
N LEU A 130 11.23 13.68 7.89
CA LEU A 130 11.16 14.41 9.16
C LEU A 130 12.42 15.28 9.32
N ASP A 131 12.22 16.57 9.61
CA ASP A 131 13.31 17.50 9.91
C ASP A 131 13.87 17.30 11.34
N ARG A 132 14.83 18.15 11.75
CA ARG A 132 15.46 18.10 13.08
C ARG A 132 14.46 18.28 14.22
N GLU A 133 13.42 19.07 14.00
CA GLU A 133 12.34 19.34 14.95
C GLU A 133 11.30 18.21 14.96
N GLY A 134 11.37 17.26 14.02
CA GLY A 134 10.43 16.16 13.84
C GLY A 134 9.17 16.57 13.06
N LYS A 135 9.21 17.67 12.32
CA LYS A 135 8.12 18.12 11.45
C LYS A 135 8.23 17.43 10.09
N VAL A 136 7.08 17.07 9.52
CA VAL A 136 7.03 16.49 8.17
C VAL A 136 7.29 17.58 7.13
N ILE A 137 8.32 17.37 6.33
CA ILE A 137 8.61 18.15 5.12
C ILE A 137 8.16 17.34 3.92
N SER A 138 7.35 17.96 3.06
CA SER A 138 6.81 17.33 1.84
C SER A 138 7.45 17.93 0.61
N TRP A 139 7.87 17.10 -0.30
CA TRP A 139 8.38 17.49 -1.60
C TRP A 139 7.58 16.83 -2.71
N THR A 140 7.28 17.59 -3.76
CA THR A 140 6.54 17.11 -4.92
C THR A 140 7.44 17.16 -6.15
N TYR A 141 7.68 16.02 -6.75
CA TYR A 141 8.45 15.92 -7.99
C TYR A 141 7.60 16.38 -9.18
N THR A 142 8.16 17.25 -10.00
CA THR A 142 7.56 17.71 -11.25
C THR A 142 8.60 17.56 -12.35
N PRO A 143 8.54 16.50 -13.17
CA PRO A 143 9.48 16.32 -14.28
C PRO A 143 9.26 17.38 -15.38
N PRO A 144 10.32 17.74 -16.13
CA PRO A 144 10.22 18.82 -17.13
C PRO A 144 9.24 18.53 -18.26
N SER A 145 9.07 17.26 -18.63
CA SER A 145 8.32 16.80 -19.80
C SER A 145 7.06 15.99 -19.45
N TYR A 146 6.49 16.20 -18.24
CA TYR A 146 5.29 15.48 -17.85
C TYR A 146 4.08 15.85 -18.71
N ARG A 147 3.38 14.84 -19.19
CA ARG A 147 2.05 14.92 -19.82
C ARG A 147 1.11 13.97 -19.10
N GLU A 148 -0.12 14.39 -18.88
CA GLU A 148 -1.16 13.52 -18.33
C GLU A 148 -1.34 12.26 -19.19
N GLY A 149 -1.45 11.11 -18.57
CA GLY A 149 -1.58 9.81 -19.24
C GLY A 149 -0.25 9.11 -19.57
N LEU A 150 0.90 9.71 -19.27
CA LEU A 150 2.17 8.97 -19.29
C LEU A 150 2.16 7.88 -18.23
N SER A 151 2.60 6.68 -18.60
CA SER A 151 2.89 5.64 -17.61
C SER A 151 4.06 6.05 -16.72
N VAL A 152 4.05 5.55 -15.48
CA VAL A 152 5.10 5.86 -14.50
C VAL A 152 6.50 5.51 -15.03
N TYR A 153 6.64 4.44 -15.83
CA TYR A 153 7.92 4.08 -16.46
C TYR A 153 8.39 5.06 -17.56
N ASP A 154 7.52 5.94 -18.06
CA ASP A 154 7.89 6.98 -19.03
C ASP A 154 8.23 8.32 -18.35
N ILE A 155 8.04 8.42 -17.03
CA ILE A 155 8.38 9.61 -16.26
C ILE A 155 9.89 9.69 -16.10
N GLN A 156 10.52 10.64 -16.78
CA GLN A 156 11.96 10.86 -16.72
C GLN A 156 12.42 11.35 -15.36
N ILE A 157 13.60 10.90 -14.93
CA ILE A 157 14.30 11.42 -13.74
C ILE A 157 15.17 12.60 -14.13
N ASP A 158 14.92 13.74 -13.49
CA ASP A 158 15.76 14.92 -13.52
C ASP A 158 16.71 14.89 -12.31
N SER A 159 17.96 14.57 -12.56
CA SER A 159 18.98 14.42 -11.52
C SER A 159 19.19 15.70 -10.70
N SER A 160 19.01 16.89 -11.30
CA SER A 160 19.16 18.17 -10.59
C SER A 160 18.05 18.37 -9.56
N ARG A 161 16.82 17.98 -9.88
CA ARG A 161 15.68 18.04 -8.93
C ARG A 161 15.83 17.02 -7.80
N ILE A 162 16.31 15.81 -8.13
CA ILE A 162 16.64 14.81 -7.10
C ILE A 162 17.75 15.34 -6.18
N ALA A 163 18.81 15.91 -6.74
CA ALA A 163 19.91 16.51 -5.95
C ALA A 163 19.42 17.66 -5.06
N GLY A 164 18.54 18.53 -5.55
CA GLY A 164 17.95 19.62 -4.75
C GLY A 164 17.11 19.12 -3.57
N PHE A 165 16.33 18.05 -3.76
CA PHE A 165 15.60 17.42 -2.65
C PHE A 165 16.58 16.81 -1.63
N LEU A 166 17.59 16.08 -2.07
CA LEU A 166 18.58 15.47 -1.18
C LEU A 166 19.40 16.53 -0.43
N GLN A 167 19.68 17.69 -1.04
CA GLN A 167 20.28 18.83 -0.37
C GLN A 167 19.35 19.36 0.75
N SER A 168 18.05 19.48 0.49
CA SER A 168 17.08 19.85 1.53
C SER A 168 17.07 18.84 2.70
N VAL A 169 17.14 17.54 2.41
CA VAL A 169 17.30 16.51 3.48
C VAL A 169 18.59 16.71 4.25
N GLU A 170 19.71 16.97 3.55
CA GLU A 170 21.03 17.19 4.15
C GLU A 170 21.04 18.37 5.12
N GLU A 171 20.47 19.51 4.70
CA GLU A 171 20.44 20.75 5.49
C GLU A 171 19.49 20.67 6.68
N ASN A 172 18.36 19.94 6.56
CA ASN A 172 17.28 19.95 7.56
C ASN A 172 17.26 18.72 8.47
N THR A 173 18.15 17.74 8.33
CA THR A 173 18.25 16.59 9.23
C THR A 173 19.51 16.63 10.09
N HIS A 174 19.52 15.91 11.22
CA HIS A 174 20.69 15.83 12.08
C HIS A 174 21.88 15.18 11.37
N PRO A 175 23.12 15.56 11.68
CA PRO A 175 24.31 14.83 11.24
C PRO A 175 24.31 13.43 11.89
N THR A 176 24.57 12.41 11.08
CA THR A 176 24.74 11.01 11.50
C THR A 176 25.89 10.39 10.72
N GLU A 177 26.43 9.29 11.19
CA GLU A 177 27.51 8.55 10.50
C GLU A 177 27.06 7.98 9.14
N PHE A 178 25.74 7.72 8.95
CA PHE A 178 25.19 7.12 7.74
C PHE A 178 24.70 8.14 6.70
N LYS A 179 24.55 9.40 7.09
CA LYS A 179 23.88 10.42 6.27
C LYS A 179 24.57 10.68 4.94
N GLU A 180 25.88 10.90 4.99
CA GLU A 180 26.67 11.22 3.78
C GLU A 180 26.61 10.08 2.76
N GLU A 181 26.86 8.86 3.19
CA GLU A 181 26.81 7.67 2.34
C GLU A 181 25.42 7.45 1.75
N THR A 182 24.37 7.57 2.58
CA THR A 182 22.98 7.42 2.16
C THR A 182 22.62 8.45 1.09
N LEU A 183 22.92 9.73 1.29
CA LEU A 183 22.60 10.78 0.33
C LEU A 183 23.44 10.65 -0.96
N ALA A 184 24.72 10.30 -0.85
CA ALA A 184 25.57 10.03 -2.01
C ALA A 184 25.05 8.85 -2.85
N PHE A 185 24.56 7.78 -2.21
CA PHE A 185 23.93 6.67 -2.90
C PHE A 185 22.73 7.14 -3.74
N TRP A 186 21.79 7.90 -3.14
CA TRP A 186 20.60 8.34 -3.85
C TRP A 186 20.90 9.40 -4.94
N ARG A 187 21.93 10.24 -4.77
CA ARG A 187 22.40 11.13 -5.85
C ARG A 187 22.85 10.32 -7.06
N ARG A 188 23.70 9.31 -6.86
CA ARG A 188 24.12 8.42 -7.96
C ARG A 188 22.95 7.70 -8.63
N MET A 189 21.95 7.28 -7.86
CA MET A 189 20.73 6.67 -8.43
C MET A 189 19.99 7.68 -9.32
N GLY A 190 19.85 8.94 -8.89
CA GLY A 190 19.26 10.01 -9.70
C GLY A 190 20.04 10.30 -11.00
N GLU A 191 21.37 10.26 -10.95
CA GLU A 191 22.23 10.50 -12.11
C GLU A 191 22.22 9.36 -13.13
N THR A 192 22.00 8.13 -12.67
CA THR A 192 22.13 6.90 -13.49
C THR A 192 20.80 6.27 -13.87
N SER A 193 19.67 6.85 -13.48
CA SER A 193 18.35 6.32 -13.80
C SER A 193 17.66 7.20 -14.87
N PRO A 194 17.29 6.64 -16.02
CA PRO A 194 16.62 7.40 -17.07
C PRO A 194 15.19 7.77 -16.69
N ASP A 195 14.51 6.90 -15.96
CA ASP A 195 13.10 7.00 -15.62
C ASP A 195 12.83 6.60 -14.16
N LEU A 196 11.60 6.83 -13.72
CA LEU A 196 11.15 6.60 -12.35
C LEU A 196 11.12 5.10 -12.01
N GLU A 197 10.80 4.22 -12.96
CA GLU A 197 10.83 2.78 -12.74
C GLU A 197 12.25 2.28 -12.43
N VAL A 198 13.24 2.70 -13.23
CA VAL A 198 14.65 2.31 -13.02
C VAL A 198 15.18 2.91 -11.71
N PHE A 199 14.81 4.13 -11.37
CA PHE A 199 15.17 4.75 -10.10
C PHE A 199 14.62 3.95 -8.91
N PHE A 200 13.34 3.57 -8.97
CA PHE A 200 12.70 2.73 -7.95
C PHE A 200 13.34 1.34 -7.90
N ALA A 201 13.54 0.69 -9.06
CA ALA A 201 14.11 -0.64 -9.16
C ALA A 201 15.51 -0.72 -8.54
N LYS A 202 16.38 0.24 -8.86
CA LYS A 202 17.73 0.35 -8.26
C LYS A 202 17.66 0.54 -6.75
N GLY A 203 16.77 1.43 -6.28
CA GLY A 203 16.58 1.67 -4.85
C GLY A 203 16.10 0.41 -4.12
N LEU A 204 15.04 -0.25 -4.62
CA LEU A 204 14.50 -1.46 -4.00
C LEU A 204 15.51 -2.63 -4.06
N MET A 205 16.24 -2.75 -5.16
CA MET A 205 17.31 -3.74 -5.33
C MET A 205 18.44 -3.55 -4.30
N ALA A 206 18.88 -2.32 -4.07
CA ALA A 206 19.88 -2.02 -3.06
C ALA A 206 19.41 -2.36 -1.64
N LEU A 207 18.13 -2.16 -1.33
CA LEU A 207 17.56 -2.44 -0.02
C LEU A 207 17.30 -3.93 0.22
N LEU A 208 16.82 -4.68 -0.78
CA LEU A 208 16.35 -6.06 -0.61
C LEU A 208 16.95 -7.09 -1.58
N GLY A 209 17.80 -6.69 -2.51
CA GLY A 209 18.45 -7.60 -3.45
C GLY A 209 19.26 -8.69 -2.73
N GLY A 210 19.97 -8.34 -1.65
CA GLY A 210 20.69 -9.31 -0.80
C GLY A 210 19.80 -10.38 -0.17
N GLN A 211 18.49 -10.16 -0.12
CA GLN A 211 17.49 -11.11 0.38
C GLN A 211 16.92 -12.02 -0.73
N GLY A 212 17.37 -11.81 -1.99
CA GLY A 212 16.94 -12.58 -3.14
C GLY A 212 15.60 -12.12 -3.75
N LEU A 213 15.18 -10.87 -3.53
CA LEU A 213 13.96 -10.32 -4.13
C LEU A 213 14.15 -10.11 -5.63
N VAL A 214 13.36 -10.80 -6.44
CA VAL A 214 13.30 -10.63 -7.89
C VAL A 214 12.39 -9.46 -8.24
N LEU A 215 12.81 -8.61 -9.17
CA LEU A 215 11.96 -7.53 -9.71
C LEU A 215 11.39 -7.94 -11.06
N ALA A 216 10.09 -7.72 -11.26
CA ALA A 216 9.40 -7.91 -12.52
C ALA A 216 8.76 -6.60 -12.99
N SER A 217 9.01 -6.23 -14.25
CA SER A 217 8.44 -5.06 -14.88
C SER A 217 7.46 -5.45 -15.98
N PRO A 218 6.23 -4.91 -15.98
CA PRO A 218 5.25 -5.22 -17.02
C PRO A 218 5.66 -4.72 -18.42
N ARG A 219 6.67 -3.86 -18.56
CA ARG A 219 7.16 -3.40 -19.86
C ARG A 219 8.10 -4.38 -20.56
N LEU A 220 8.54 -5.44 -19.88
CA LEU A 220 9.40 -6.44 -20.47
C LEU A 220 8.66 -7.24 -21.57
N ALA A 221 9.29 -7.41 -22.74
CA ALA A 221 8.68 -8.08 -23.87
C ALA A 221 8.10 -9.46 -23.52
N PRO A 222 8.80 -10.37 -22.81
CA PRO A 222 8.23 -11.66 -22.44
C PRO A 222 6.97 -11.56 -21.57
N ILE A 223 6.89 -10.56 -20.69
CA ILE A 223 5.71 -10.32 -19.87
C ILE A 223 4.55 -9.85 -20.73
N ARG A 224 4.79 -8.94 -21.70
CA ARG A 224 3.79 -8.47 -22.66
C ARG A 224 3.26 -9.60 -23.55
N GLU A 225 4.17 -10.43 -24.06
CA GLU A 225 3.82 -11.57 -24.89
C GLU A 225 2.97 -12.60 -24.14
N ARG A 226 3.33 -12.93 -22.89
CA ARG A 226 2.53 -13.81 -22.04
C ARG A 226 1.16 -13.21 -21.70
N ALA A 227 1.10 -11.92 -21.40
CA ALA A 227 -0.15 -11.22 -21.10
C ALA A 227 -1.13 -11.18 -22.28
N ALA A 228 -0.65 -11.39 -23.51
CA ALA A 228 -1.48 -11.38 -24.71
C ALA A 228 -2.61 -12.43 -24.68
N GLY A 229 -2.45 -13.55 -23.98
CA GLY A 229 -3.50 -14.57 -23.80
C GLY A 229 -4.74 -14.01 -23.08
N VAL A 230 -4.52 -13.35 -21.94
CA VAL A 230 -5.58 -12.69 -21.13
C VAL A 230 -6.22 -11.55 -21.92
N LEU A 231 -5.40 -10.70 -22.56
CA LEU A 231 -5.88 -9.56 -23.36
C LEU A 231 -6.69 -10.03 -24.58
N ARG A 232 -6.26 -11.09 -25.25
CA ARG A 232 -6.99 -11.70 -26.37
C ARG A 232 -8.38 -12.13 -25.94
N ARG A 233 -8.50 -12.80 -24.81
CA ARG A 233 -9.81 -13.25 -24.30
C ARG A 233 -10.71 -12.04 -23.99
N GLU A 234 -10.20 -11.01 -23.36
CA GLU A 234 -10.94 -9.76 -23.09
C GLU A 234 -11.44 -9.10 -24.38
N ILE A 235 -10.57 -8.98 -25.40
CA ILE A 235 -10.92 -8.37 -26.69
C ILE A 235 -11.92 -9.25 -27.45
N SER A 236 -11.79 -10.60 -27.37
CA SER A 236 -12.67 -11.53 -28.09
C SER A 236 -14.09 -11.59 -27.52
N HIS A 237 -14.27 -11.21 -26.24
CA HIS A 237 -15.55 -11.26 -25.53
C HIS A 237 -15.84 -9.90 -24.87
N PRO A 238 -16.04 -8.85 -25.66
CA PRO A 238 -16.09 -7.47 -25.18
C PRO A 238 -17.27 -7.26 -24.21
N GLY A 239 -16.96 -6.71 -23.03
CA GLY A 239 -17.93 -6.38 -22.01
C GLY A 239 -18.34 -7.51 -21.06
N GLU A 240 -17.97 -8.77 -21.34
CA GLU A 240 -18.38 -9.92 -20.49
C GLU A 240 -17.73 -9.82 -19.11
N SER A 241 -16.43 -9.60 -19.02
CA SER A 241 -15.71 -9.44 -17.76
C SER A 241 -16.21 -8.23 -16.95
N THR A 242 -16.48 -7.11 -17.62
CA THR A 242 -17.11 -5.92 -17.03
C THR A 242 -18.51 -6.22 -16.50
N GLY A 243 -19.28 -7.05 -17.22
CA GLY A 243 -20.58 -7.53 -16.79
C GLY A 243 -20.52 -8.33 -15.47
N LEU A 244 -19.55 -9.23 -15.34
CA LEU A 244 -19.31 -9.98 -14.10
C LEU A 244 -19.01 -9.07 -12.91
N ILE A 245 -18.11 -8.10 -13.09
CA ILE A 245 -17.74 -7.12 -12.06
C ILE A 245 -18.95 -6.27 -11.65
N THR A 246 -19.71 -5.77 -12.63
CA THR A 246 -20.90 -4.95 -12.39
C THR A 246 -21.98 -5.73 -11.63
N ALA A 247 -22.18 -6.99 -11.99
CA ALA A 247 -23.13 -7.88 -11.29
C ALA A 247 -22.72 -8.12 -9.83
N ALA A 248 -21.43 -8.41 -9.59
CA ALA A 248 -20.89 -8.55 -8.24
C ALA A 248 -21.05 -7.26 -7.42
N GLY A 249 -20.76 -6.11 -8.01
CA GLY A 249 -20.95 -4.79 -7.35
C GLY A 249 -22.39 -4.56 -6.93
N ARG A 250 -23.36 -4.83 -7.79
CA ARG A 250 -24.79 -4.71 -7.46
C ARG A 250 -25.21 -5.67 -6.32
N THR A 251 -24.65 -6.87 -6.30
CA THR A 251 -24.92 -7.82 -5.20
C THR A 251 -24.36 -7.31 -3.89
N MET A 252 -23.14 -6.75 -3.87
CA MET A 252 -22.55 -6.13 -2.68
C MET A 252 -23.40 -4.95 -2.18
N GLU A 253 -23.84 -4.07 -3.08
CA GLU A 253 -24.72 -2.93 -2.74
C GLU A 253 -26.04 -3.39 -2.13
N ALA A 254 -26.65 -4.46 -2.67
CA ALA A 254 -27.87 -5.04 -2.13
C ALA A 254 -27.68 -5.65 -0.73
N GLU A 255 -26.47 -6.08 -0.40
CA GLU A 255 -26.05 -6.56 0.92
C GLU A 255 -25.61 -5.42 1.86
N GLY A 256 -25.66 -4.17 1.41
CA GLY A 256 -25.24 -3.00 2.20
C GLY A 256 -23.72 -2.77 2.21
N GLU A 257 -22.96 -3.45 1.36
CA GLU A 257 -21.52 -3.29 1.21
C GLU A 257 -21.22 -2.28 0.10
N LYS A 258 -20.12 -1.51 0.26
CA LYS A 258 -19.65 -0.61 -0.80
C LYS A 258 -18.67 -1.34 -1.72
N PRO A 259 -18.96 -1.48 -3.03
CA PRO A 259 -18.01 -2.08 -3.96
C PRO A 259 -16.68 -1.31 -3.99
N PRO A 260 -15.53 -2.00 -3.87
CA PRO A 260 -14.22 -1.34 -3.91
C PRO A 260 -13.85 -0.84 -5.30
N VAL A 261 -14.45 -1.39 -6.35
CA VAL A 261 -14.26 -0.97 -7.74
C VAL A 261 -15.62 -0.81 -8.41
N HIS A 262 -15.82 0.35 -9.03
CA HIS A 262 -16.98 0.63 -9.87
C HIS A 262 -16.57 0.60 -11.34
N ARG A 263 -17.34 -0.11 -12.17
CA ARG A 263 -17.16 -0.13 -13.62
C ARG A 263 -18.46 0.30 -14.31
N ARG A 264 -18.33 1.12 -15.34
CA ARG A 264 -19.44 1.39 -16.25
C ARG A 264 -19.51 0.24 -17.25
N GLY A 265 -20.71 -0.10 -17.68
CA GLY A 265 -20.93 -1.24 -18.56
C GLY A 265 -20.30 -1.10 -19.96
N ASP A 266 -19.87 0.12 -20.30
CA ASP A 266 -19.20 0.45 -21.57
C ASP A 266 -17.66 0.43 -21.47
N GLU A 267 -17.07 0.16 -20.32
CA GLU A 267 -15.61 0.21 -20.15
C GLU A 267 -14.97 -1.16 -20.44
N ALA A 268 -13.95 -1.16 -21.33
CA ALA A 268 -13.04 -2.30 -21.47
C ALA A 268 -12.03 -2.37 -20.31
N ASN A 269 -11.51 -3.57 -20.02
CA ASN A 269 -10.60 -3.77 -18.90
C ASN A 269 -9.12 -3.67 -19.29
N PHE A 270 -8.82 -2.98 -20.39
CA PHE A 270 -7.48 -2.68 -20.85
C PHE A 270 -7.37 -1.25 -21.36
N PHE A 271 -6.13 -0.80 -21.51
CA PHE A 271 -5.76 0.47 -22.13
C PHE A 271 -4.95 0.19 -23.41
N LEU A 272 -4.94 1.18 -24.29
CA LEU A 272 -4.07 1.20 -25.48
C LEU A 272 -3.07 2.34 -25.36
N TYR A 273 -1.82 2.09 -25.73
CA TYR A 273 -0.84 3.15 -25.90
C TYR A 273 -1.00 3.77 -27.29
N ARG A 274 -1.17 5.12 -27.30
CA ARG A 274 -1.16 5.94 -28.51
C ARG A 274 -0.29 7.17 -28.26
N GLU A 275 0.68 7.41 -29.12
CA GLU A 275 1.63 8.52 -28.98
C GLU A 275 2.32 8.59 -27.59
N GLY A 276 2.59 7.42 -27.00
CA GLY A 276 3.19 7.27 -25.66
C GLY A 276 2.21 7.53 -24.51
N LEU A 277 0.92 7.78 -24.78
CA LEU A 277 -0.09 7.97 -23.75
C LEU A 277 -0.93 6.71 -23.54
N ARG A 278 -1.30 6.43 -22.31
CA ARG A 278 -2.18 5.33 -21.91
C ARG A 278 -3.64 5.73 -22.08
N CYS A 279 -4.23 5.37 -23.22
CA CYS A 279 -5.57 5.74 -23.64
C CYS A 279 -6.63 4.77 -23.09
N ARG A 280 -7.71 5.31 -22.55
CA ARG A 280 -8.87 4.54 -22.09
C ARG A 280 -9.62 3.94 -23.28
N VAL A 281 -10.07 2.69 -23.14
CA VAL A 281 -10.87 1.99 -24.14
C VAL A 281 -12.29 1.77 -23.61
N THR A 282 -13.29 2.08 -24.45
CA THR A 282 -14.70 1.80 -24.18
C THR A 282 -15.32 0.98 -25.30
N LEU A 283 -16.52 0.45 -25.03
CA LEU A 283 -17.34 -0.27 -25.99
C LEU A 283 -18.59 0.55 -26.32
N GLU A 284 -18.66 1.14 -27.50
CA GLU A 284 -19.77 1.95 -27.98
C GLU A 284 -20.48 1.24 -29.14
N ASN A 285 -21.75 0.88 -28.96
CA ASN A 285 -22.54 0.20 -29.99
C ASN A 285 -21.85 -1.05 -30.60
N GLY A 286 -21.15 -1.84 -29.76
CA GLY A 286 -20.43 -3.03 -30.18
C GLY A 286 -19.09 -2.76 -30.88
N ARG A 287 -18.59 -1.54 -30.86
CA ARG A 287 -17.26 -1.14 -31.38
C ARG A 287 -16.41 -0.55 -30.26
N PHE A 288 -15.13 -0.80 -30.34
CA PHE A 288 -14.18 -0.17 -29.42
C PHE A 288 -13.98 1.31 -29.79
N ALA A 289 -13.81 2.15 -28.77
CA ALA A 289 -13.48 3.55 -28.91
C ALA A 289 -12.32 3.91 -27.97
N VAL A 290 -11.29 4.56 -28.49
CA VAL A 290 -10.03 4.84 -27.80
C VAL A 290 -9.95 6.32 -27.46
N PHE A 291 -9.85 6.65 -26.17
CA PHE A 291 -9.87 8.03 -25.68
C PHE A 291 -8.53 8.40 -25.05
N PRO A 292 -7.81 9.38 -25.61
CA PRO A 292 -6.66 9.96 -24.96
C PRO A 292 -7.04 10.61 -23.61
N PRO A 293 -6.12 10.70 -22.65
CA PRO A 293 -6.37 11.39 -21.39
C PRO A 293 -6.83 12.84 -21.61
N GLY A 294 -7.88 13.25 -20.88
CA GLY A 294 -8.44 14.61 -20.97
C GLY A 294 -9.33 14.89 -22.19
N TYR A 295 -9.49 13.96 -23.12
CA TYR A 295 -10.34 14.16 -24.31
C TYR A 295 -11.69 13.47 -24.16
N ALA A 296 -12.75 14.17 -24.59
CA ALA A 296 -14.13 13.67 -24.61
C ALA A 296 -14.43 12.88 -25.90
N GLU A 297 -13.73 13.18 -27.00
CA GLU A 297 -13.89 12.50 -28.28
C GLU A 297 -12.84 11.40 -28.45
N PRO A 298 -13.21 10.24 -29.00
CA PRO A 298 -12.26 9.17 -29.26
C PRO A 298 -11.30 9.53 -30.41
N LEU A 299 -10.05 9.17 -30.24
CA LEU A 299 -9.03 9.28 -31.29
C LEU A 299 -9.32 8.32 -32.46
N GLU A 300 -9.78 7.12 -32.15
CA GLU A 300 -10.06 6.06 -33.14
C GLU A 300 -11.14 5.11 -32.65
N ARG A 301 -11.73 4.37 -33.59
CA ARG A 301 -12.74 3.32 -33.34
C ARG A 301 -12.34 2.01 -34.03
N PRO A 302 -11.36 1.28 -33.51
CA PRO A 302 -10.92 0.03 -34.10
C PRO A 302 -11.99 -1.05 -33.99
N THR A 303 -12.01 -1.96 -34.97
CA THR A 303 -12.79 -3.18 -34.86
C THR A 303 -12.12 -4.19 -33.94
N GLN A 304 -12.86 -5.19 -33.49
CA GLN A 304 -12.31 -6.32 -32.74
C GLN A 304 -11.17 -7.01 -33.51
N ALA A 305 -11.33 -7.21 -34.83
CA ALA A 305 -10.31 -7.83 -35.67
C ALA A 305 -9.04 -6.97 -35.78
N ASP A 306 -9.17 -5.65 -35.81
CA ASP A 306 -8.02 -4.73 -35.81
C ASP A 306 -7.23 -4.84 -34.51
N LEU A 307 -7.93 -4.84 -33.36
CA LEU A 307 -7.28 -4.97 -32.05
C LEU A 307 -6.60 -6.34 -31.85
N LEU A 308 -7.24 -7.43 -32.34
CA LEU A 308 -6.63 -8.77 -32.25
C LEU A 308 -5.38 -8.87 -33.10
N ARG A 309 -5.40 -8.31 -34.32
CA ARG A 309 -4.21 -8.23 -35.18
C ARG A 309 -3.11 -7.36 -34.55
N GLU A 310 -3.46 -6.19 -34.03
CA GLU A 310 -2.50 -5.32 -33.33
C GLU A 310 -1.90 -6.01 -32.09
N LEU A 311 -2.70 -6.78 -31.34
CA LEU A 311 -2.20 -7.54 -30.20
C LEU A 311 -1.18 -8.60 -30.61
N ASP A 312 -1.38 -9.25 -31.75
CA ASP A 312 -0.44 -10.24 -32.30
C ASP A 312 0.87 -9.62 -32.76
N GLU A 313 0.79 -8.47 -33.40
CA GLU A 313 1.95 -7.79 -33.97
C GLU A 313 2.68 -6.92 -32.93
N HIS A 314 1.94 -6.31 -32.01
CA HIS A 314 2.44 -5.28 -31.08
C HIS A 314 1.83 -5.41 -29.68
N PRO A 315 2.07 -6.50 -28.92
CA PRO A 315 1.49 -6.70 -27.59
C PRO A 315 1.88 -5.58 -26.60
N ALA A 316 2.99 -4.89 -26.86
CA ALA A 316 3.43 -3.74 -26.06
C ALA A 316 2.48 -2.53 -26.11
N ASN A 317 1.60 -2.46 -27.13
CA ASN A 317 0.60 -1.40 -27.23
C ASN A 317 -0.57 -1.56 -26.24
N PHE A 318 -0.64 -2.68 -25.54
CA PHE A 318 -1.73 -3.01 -24.62
C PHE A 318 -1.27 -2.99 -23.17
N SER A 319 -2.13 -2.56 -22.28
CA SER A 319 -1.88 -2.53 -20.84
C SER A 319 -3.15 -2.91 -20.08
N PRO A 320 -3.07 -3.82 -19.09
CA PRO A 320 -4.22 -4.17 -18.26
C PRO A 320 -4.61 -3.03 -17.33
N ASN A 321 -5.89 -2.91 -17.01
CA ASN A 321 -6.36 -2.04 -15.95
C ASN A 321 -6.31 -2.73 -14.57
N VAL A 322 -6.90 -2.10 -13.54
CA VAL A 322 -6.95 -2.63 -12.16
C VAL A 322 -7.61 -4.01 -12.07
N ILE A 323 -8.53 -4.35 -12.98
CA ILE A 323 -9.22 -5.65 -13.04
C ILE A 323 -8.31 -6.73 -13.61
N LEU A 324 -7.70 -6.47 -14.77
CA LEU A 324 -6.87 -7.46 -15.46
C LEU A 324 -5.46 -7.58 -14.90
N ARG A 325 -4.92 -6.53 -14.27
CA ARG A 325 -3.54 -6.56 -13.75
C ARG A 325 -3.24 -7.76 -12.85
N PRO A 326 -4.06 -8.10 -11.83
CA PRO A 326 -3.79 -9.26 -10.99
C PRO A 326 -3.96 -10.58 -11.75
N ILE A 327 -4.88 -10.67 -12.70
CA ILE A 327 -5.09 -11.84 -13.54
C ILE A 327 -3.87 -12.07 -14.44
N VAL A 328 -3.39 -11.02 -15.10
CA VAL A 328 -2.16 -11.05 -15.91
C VAL A 328 -0.96 -11.48 -15.05
N GLN A 329 -0.79 -10.91 -13.85
CA GLN A 329 0.28 -11.28 -12.94
C GLN A 329 0.23 -12.78 -12.59
N ASP A 330 -0.96 -13.30 -12.27
CA ASP A 330 -1.16 -14.68 -11.87
C ASP A 330 -1.05 -15.66 -13.07
N ASP A 331 -1.30 -15.20 -14.29
CA ASP A 331 -1.10 -15.98 -15.52
C ASP A 331 0.37 -16.01 -15.96
N VAL A 332 1.04 -14.85 -15.91
CA VAL A 332 2.43 -14.69 -16.37
C VAL A 332 3.44 -15.33 -15.42
N LEU A 333 3.21 -15.25 -14.11
CA LEU A 333 4.09 -15.76 -13.05
C LEU A 333 3.42 -16.93 -12.31
N PRO A 334 4.19 -17.90 -11.80
CA PRO A 334 3.65 -19.03 -11.03
C PRO A 334 3.27 -18.56 -9.60
N VAL A 335 2.42 -17.54 -9.48
CA VAL A 335 2.09 -16.90 -8.20
C VAL A 335 1.19 -17.81 -7.37
N LEU A 336 1.72 -18.35 -6.27
CA LEU A 336 0.94 -19.08 -5.26
C LEU A 336 0.21 -18.13 -4.32
N ALA A 337 0.89 -17.04 -3.94
CA ALA A 337 0.35 -16.07 -3.01
C ALA A 337 0.78 -14.63 -3.37
N MET A 338 -0.09 -13.67 -3.07
CA MET A 338 0.15 -12.24 -3.26
C MET A 338 0.01 -11.49 -1.95
N VAL A 339 1.03 -10.71 -1.57
CA VAL A 339 0.98 -9.80 -0.41
C VAL A 339 0.27 -8.51 -0.81
N ALA A 340 -0.88 -8.26 -0.20
CA ALA A 340 -1.75 -7.15 -0.55
C ALA A 340 -2.05 -6.23 0.65
N GLY A 341 -2.17 -4.95 0.39
CA GLY A 341 -2.68 -3.97 1.34
C GLY A 341 -4.20 -4.06 1.50
N PRO A 342 -4.81 -3.34 2.47
CA PRO A 342 -6.25 -3.44 2.72
C PRO A 342 -7.11 -3.20 1.47
N GLY A 343 -6.92 -2.08 0.77
CA GLY A 343 -7.71 -1.78 -0.43
C GLY A 343 -7.49 -2.77 -1.58
N GLU A 344 -6.27 -3.35 -1.69
CA GLU A 344 -6.04 -4.42 -2.68
C GLU A 344 -6.79 -5.70 -2.32
N ARG A 345 -6.82 -6.06 -1.05
CA ARG A 345 -7.58 -7.24 -0.57
C ARG A 345 -9.06 -7.11 -0.90
N ASP A 346 -9.62 -5.92 -0.72
CA ASP A 346 -11.04 -5.67 -0.97
C ASP A 346 -11.38 -5.87 -2.46
N TYR A 347 -10.61 -5.29 -3.37
CA TYR A 347 -10.92 -5.48 -4.79
C TYR A 347 -10.58 -6.88 -5.30
N LEU A 348 -9.52 -7.55 -4.79
CA LEU A 348 -9.22 -8.94 -5.14
C LEU A 348 -10.33 -9.89 -4.67
N ALA A 349 -10.89 -9.67 -3.48
CA ALA A 349 -12.05 -10.41 -2.99
C ALA A 349 -13.29 -10.20 -3.88
N MET A 350 -13.50 -8.99 -4.38
CA MET A 350 -14.57 -8.70 -5.35
C MET A 350 -14.35 -9.43 -6.67
N LEU A 351 -13.10 -9.48 -7.20
CA LEU A 351 -12.79 -10.22 -8.43
C LEU A 351 -13.04 -11.72 -8.29
N ASP A 352 -12.66 -12.31 -7.16
CA ASP A 352 -12.94 -13.71 -6.86
C ASP A 352 -14.44 -13.98 -6.78
N ARG A 353 -15.18 -13.14 -6.04
CA ARG A 353 -16.63 -13.21 -5.93
C ARG A 353 -17.34 -13.06 -7.27
N ALA A 354 -16.83 -12.21 -8.17
CA ALA A 354 -17.33 -12.00 -9.51
C ALA A 354 -17.07 -13.18 -10.46
N GLY A 355 -16.22 -14.13 -10.08
CA GLY A 355 -15.86 -15.25 -10.94
C GLY A 355 -14.99 -14.85 -12.13
N VAL A 356 -14.25 -13.75 -12.05
CA VAL A 356 -13.43 -13.25 -13.18
C VAL A 356 -12.25 -14.16 -13.44
N TYR A 357 -11.58 -14.67 -12.40
CA TYR A 357 -10.44 -15.60 -12.56
C TYR A 357 -10.79 -16.87 -13.35
N PRO A 358 -11.83 -17.66 -12.98
CA PRO A 358 -12.22 -18.80 -13.77
C PRO A 358 -12.73 -18.44 -15.18
N TRP A 359 -13.28 -17.23 -15.36
CA TRP A 359 -13.67 -16.76 -16.68
C TRP A 359 -12.45 -16.59 -17.61
N PHE A 360 -11.29 -16.17 -17.07
CA PHE A 360 -10.03 -16.11 -17.82
C PHE A 360 -9.26 -17.44 -17.86
N ASP A 361 -9.74 -18.49 -17.20
CA ASP A 361 -9.04 -19.75 -17.02
C ASP A 361 -7.70 -19.61 -16.27
N VAL A 362 -7.65 -18.66 -15.33
CA VAL A 362 -6.47 -18.37 -14.49
C VAL A 362 -6.76 -18.80 -13.06
N ALA A 363 -5.83 -19.54 -12.46
CA ALA A 363 -5.91 -19.91 -11.05
C ALA A 363 -5.57 -18.67 -10.17
N PRO A 364 -6.45 -18.24 -9.26
CA PRO A 364 -6.18 -17.09 -8.40
C PRO A 364 -5.08 -17.40 -7.40
N SER A 365 -4.17 -16.45 -7.18
CA SER A 365 -3.23 -16.47 -6.05
C SER A 365 -3.95 -16.29 -4.72
N ARG A 366 -3.35 -16.82 -3.64
CA ARG A 366 -3.86 -16.61 -2.28
C ARG A 366 -3.46 -15.24 -1.77
N VAL A 367 -4.42 -14.47 -1.29
CA VAL A 367 -4.18 -13.11 -0.81
C VAL A 367 -3.69 -13.15 0.64
N LEU A 368 -2.51 -12.61 0.88
CA LEU A 368 -1.88 -12.47 2.19
C LEU A 368 -1.94 -11.01 2.63
N ALA A 369 -2.30 -10.77 3.88
CA ALA A 369 -2.30 -9.43 4.43
C ALA A 369 -0.87 -8.89 4.54
N ARG A 370 -0.64 -7.66 4.07
CA ARG A 370 0.61 -6.96 4.31
C ARG A 370 0.74 -6.65 5.81
N PRO A 371 1.86 -6.99 6.45
CA PRO A 371 2.14 -6.56 7.82
C PRO A 371 2.12 -5.04 7.94
N ARG A 372 1.60 -4.55 9.05
CA ARG A 372 1.57 -3.13 9.39
C ARG A 372 2.59 -2.86 10.47
N LEU A 373 3.53 -1.96 10.20
CA LEU A 373 4.61 -1.64 11.11
C LEU A 373 4.57 -0.16 11.48
N LEU A 374 4.85 0.12 12.75
CA LEU A 374 5.07 1.44 13.29
C LEU A 374 6.50 1.50 13.83
N LEU A 375 7.36 2.25 13.18
CA LEU A 375 8.75 2.44 13.58
C LEU A 375 8.86 3.58 14.59
N VAL A 376 9.34 3.28 15.79
CA VAL A 376 9.44 4.25 16.89
C VAL A 376 10.90 4.60 17.13
N GLU A 377 11.28 5.86 16.83
CA GLU A 377 12.62 6.37 17.08
C GLU A 377 12.90 6.55 18.58
N PRO A 378 14.16 6.43 19.05
CA PRO A 378 14.51 6.51 20.48
C PRO A 378 14.05 7.79 21.16
N ARG A 379 13.99 8.91 20.43
CA ARG A 379 13.52 10.20 20.97
C ARG A 379 12.00 10.18 21.19
N VAL A 380 11.26 9.62 20.25
CA VAL A 380 9.80 9.45 20.36
C VAL A 380 9.48 8.48 21.50
N GLU A 381 10.19 7.36 21.59
CA GLU A 381 10.04 6.38 22.68
C GLU A 381 10.19 7.03 24.07
N ARG A 382 11.22 7.86 24.26
CA ARG A 382 11.41 8.59 25.52
C ARG A 382 10.26 9.56 25.82
N HIS A 383 9.70 10.22 24.82
CA HIS A 383 8.56 11.12 25.03
C HIS A 383 7.29 10.36 25.39
N LEU A 384 7.03 9.23 24.72
CA LEU A 384 5.89 8.35 25.04
C LEU A 384 6.01 7.81 26.48
N ALA A 385 7.19 7.32 26.85
CA ALA A 385 7.46 6.80 28.20
C ALA A 385 7.27 7.91 29.28
N LYS A 386 7.79 9.12 29.04
CA LYS A 386 7.63 10.24 29.95
C LYS A 386 6.16 10.64 30.14
N ALA A 387 5.35 10.52 29.11
CA ALA A 387 3.91 10.81 29.16
C ALA A 387 3.08 9.60 29.67
N GLY A 388 3.72 8.49 30.03
CA GLY A 388 3.03 7.28 30.52
C GLY A 388 2.14 6.61 29.48
N ILE A 389 2.47 6.75 28.18
CA ILE A 389 1.67 6.21 27.07
C ILE A 389 2.02 4.73 26.85
N PRO A 390 1.07 3.80 27.09
CA PRO A 390 1.31 2.39 26.86
C PRO A 390 1.30 2.05 25.37
N GLU A 391 2.11 1.06 24.97
CA GLU A 391 2.22 0.59 23.59
C GLU A 391 0.89 0.12 23.00
N SER A 392 -0.03 -0.38 23.85
CA SER A 392 -1.36 -0.80 23.42
C SER A 392 -2.16 0.29 22.72
N LEU A 393 -1.98 1.56 23.11
CA LEU A 393 -2.65 2.68 22.43
C LEU A 393 -2.13 2.89 21.00
N LEU A 394 -0.87 2.53 20.73
CA LEU A 394 -0.26 2.60 19.40
C LEU A 394 -0.74 1.42 18.52
N THR A 395 -0.72 0.20 19.07
CA THR A 395 -1.16 -1.02 18.35
C THR A 395 -2.66 -1.03 18.07
N GLU A 396 -3.46 -0.42 18.93
CA GLU A 396 -4.90 -0.26 18.75
C GLU A 396 -5.28 1.02 17.98
N GLU A 397 -4.28 1.80 17.56
CA GLU A 397 -4.44 3.07 16.81
C GLU A 397 -5.34 4.11 17.53
N LYS A 398 -5.33 4.12 18.85
CA LYS A 398 -6.09 5.04 19.68
C LYS A 398 -5.38 6.42 19.79
N TRP A 399 -5.25 7.10 18.65
CA TRP A 399 -4.45 8.33 18.52
C TRP A 399 -4.98 9.50 19.35
N GLU A 400 -6.30 9.58 19.54
CA GLU A 400 -6.92 10.58 20.42
C GLU A 400 -6.52 10.33 21.88
N ALA A 401 -6.50 9.05 22.30
CA ALA A 401 -6.03 8.70 23.66
C ALA A 401 -4.53 8.96 23.84
N VAL A 402 -3.72 8.76 22.78
CA VAL A 402 -2.30 9.15 22.79
C VAL A 402 -2.13 10.65 22.98
N ALA A 403 -2.87 11.47 22.22
CA ALA A 403 -2.84 12.92 22.36
C ALA A 403 -3.34 13.39 23.73
N GLU A 404 -4.38 12.75 24.24
CA GLU A 404 -4.95 12.98 25.57
C GLU A 404 -3.95 12.71 26.69
N ALA A 405 -3.23 11.58 26.61
CA ALA A 405 -2.24 11.21 27.63
C ALA A 405 -1.11 12.25 27.74
N PHE A 406 -0.69 12.86 26.61
CA PHE A 406 0.26 14.00 26.67
C PHE A 406 -0.29 15.20 27.46
N MET A 407 -1.58 15.54 27.28
CA MET A 407 -2.19 16.64 28.02
C MET A 407 -2.33 16.31 29.51
N ARG A 408 -2.69 15.07 29.84
CA ARG A 408 -2.80 14.60 31.23
C ARG A 408 -1.45 14.50 31.95
N SER A 409 -0.36 14.35 31.20
CA SER A 409 1.00 14.34 31.76
C SER A 409 1.53 15.75 32.14
N THR A 410 0.76 16.82 31.92
CA THR A 410 1.11 18.18 32.32
C THR A 410 0.75 18.43 33.79
N ASP A 411 1.32 19.51 34.39
CA ASP A 411 1.00 19.95 35.76
C ASP A 411 -0.50 20.27 35.93
N HIS A 412 -1.20 20.55 34.87
CA HIS A 412 -2.63 20.88 34.85
C HIS A 412 -3.52 19.71 34.38
N GLY A 413 -2.94 18.51 34.18
CA GLY A 413 -3.66 17.34 33.71
C GLY A 413 -4.85 16.95 34.60
N ALA A 414 -4.73 17.13 35.92
CA ALA A 414 -5.79 16.89 36.88
C ALA A 414 -7.07 17.68 36.59
N ALA A 415 -6.97 18.80 35.88
CA ALA A 415 -8.15 19.61 35.50
C ALA A 415 -9.01 18.86 34.44
N LEU A 416 -8.42 18.01 33.61
CA LEU A 416 -9.16 17.16 32.67
C LEU A 416 -9.86 16.00 33.40
N ASP A 417 -9.24 15.44 34.44
CA ASP A 417 -9.86 14.41 35.28
C ASP A 417 -11.08 14.99 36.02
N ALA A 418 -10.95 16.23 36.54
CA ALA A 418 -12.05 16.94 37.16
C ALA A 418 -13.20 17.23 36.18
N LEU A 419 -12.89 17.55 34.92
CA LEU A 419 -13.90 17.77 33.89
C LEU A 419 -14.62 16.46 33.52
N ASP A 420 -13.91 15.35 33.42
CA ASP A 420 -14.50 14.03 33.16
C ASP A 420 -15.42 13.61 34.30
N ALA A 421 -15.01 13.82 35.56
CA ALA A 421 -15.84 13.57 36.73
C ALA A 421 -17.11 14.45 36.71
N TRP A 422 -16.98 15.72 36.35
CA TRP A 422 -18.09 16.64 36.15
C TRP A 422 -19.07 16.16 35.09
N ARG A 423 -18.57 15.71 33.91
CA ARG A 423 -19.35 15.21 32.79
C ARG A 423 -20.14 13.95 33.19
N SER A 424 -19.49 13.02 33.89
CA SER A 424 -20.14 11.83 34.43
C SER A 424 -21.25 12.19 35.41
N TRP A 425 -20.95 13.03 36.42
CA TRP A 425 -21.94 13.49 37.38
C TRP A 425 -23.14 14.18 36.71
N GLN A 426 -22.89 15.03 35.70
CA GLN A 426 -23.95 15.74 34.98
C GLN A 426 -24.88 14.76 34.24
N THR A 427 -24.33 13.73 33.60
CA THR A 427 -25.09 12.68 32.91
C THR A 427 -25.94 11.88 33.90
N ASP A 428 -25.35 11.47 35.01
CA ASP A 428 -26.00 10.68 36.05
C ASP A 428 -27.12 11.48 36.74
N ALA A 429 -26.83 12.73 37.09
CA ALA A 429 -27.79 13.66 37.71
C ALA A 429 -28.98 13.92 36.76
N PHE A 430 -28.72 14.13 35.47
CA PHE A 430 -29.77 14.35 34.49
C PHE A 430 -30.63 13.10 34.28
N SER A 431 -29.99 11.93 34.23
CA SER A 431 -30.68 10.63 34.12
C SER A 431 -31.53 10.33 35.36
N ALA A 432 -31.01 10.65 36.55
CA ALA A 432 -31.75 10.51 37.81
C ALA A 432 -32.98 11.45 37.86
N PHE A 433 -32.81 12.72 37.47
CA PHE A 433 -33.91 13.67 37.33
C PHE A 433 -34.96 13.22 36.36
N SER A 434 -34.58 12.74 35.16
CA SER A 434 -35.52 12.22 34.15
C SER A 434 -36.35 11.04 34.70
N ARG A 435 -35.73 10.15 35.46
CA ARG A 435 -36.46 9.05 36.14
C ARG A 435 -37.43 9.51 37.20
N GLN A 436 -37.10 10.56 37.94
CA GLN A 436 -38.01 11.11 38.97
C GLN A 436 -39.28 11.76 38.41
N LEU A 437 -39.24 12.18 37.13
CA LEU A 437 -40.44 12.69 36.44
C LEU A 437 -41.49 11.63 36.15
N GLY A 438 -41.14 10.34 36.20
CA GLY A 438 -42.04 9.24 35.93
C GLY A 438 -42.75 9.38 34.57
N ASP A 439 -44.05 9.04 34.49
CA ASP A 439 -44.86 9.08 33.26
C ASP A 439 -44.93 10.47 32.60
N ILE A 440 -44.58 11.54 33.32
CA ILE A 440 -44.52 12.89 32.74
C ILE A 440 -43.37 13.02 31.75
N ALA A 441 -42.28 12.29 31.97
CA ALA A 441 -41.11 12.31 31.07
C ALA A 441 -41.45 11.81 29.65
N ASP A 442 -42.41 10.89 29.54
CA ASP A 442 -42.82 10.27 28.27
C ASP A 442 -43.78 11.14 27.44
N LYS A 443 -44.29 12.24 28.02
CA LYS A 443 -45.11 13.18 27.25
C LYS A 443 -44.25 13.83 26.16
N PRO A 444 -44.67 13.88 24.88
CA PRO A 444 -43.86 14.33 23.75
C PRO A 444 -43.20 15.70 23.95
N GLN A 445 -43.88 16.64 24.59
CA GLN A 445 -43.37 17.98 24.86
C GLN A 445 -42.24 17.95 25.90
N ILE A 446 -42.38 17.14 26.96
CA ILE A 446 -41.41 17.01 28.04
C ILE A 446 -40.20 16.20 27.54
N ALA A 447 -40.40 15.08 26.83
CA ALA A 447 -39.36 14.30 26.20
C ALA A 447 -38.49 15.15 25.25
N SER A 448 -39.14 15.97 24.41
CA SER A 448 -38.43 16.91 23.53
C SER A 448 -37.65 17.98 24.33
N ALA A 449 -38.20 18.52 25.41
CA ALA A 449 -37.51 19.47 26.25
C ALA A 449 -36.31 18.84 26.96
N LEU A 450 -36.45 17.63 27.49
CA LEU A 450 -35.37 16.89 28.13
C LEU A 450 -34.21 16.63 27.14
N THR A 451 -34.51 16.16 25.93
CA THR A 451 -33.52 15.92 24.89
C THR A 451 -32.76 17.21 24.54
N LYS A 452 -33.48 18.33 24.32
CA LYS A 452 -32.85 19.63 24.02
C LYS A 452 -31.98 20.14 25.18
N THR A 453 -32.42 19.96 26.41
CA THR A 453 -31.68 20.38 27.60
C THR A 453 -30.41 19.55 27.76
N SER A 454 -30.49 18.21 27.62
CA SER A 454 -29.31 17.33 27.64
C SER A 454 -28.29 17.72 26.58
N LEU A 455 -28.76 17.97 25.36
CA LEU A 455 -27.91 18.40 24.26
C LEU A 455 -27.22 19.75 24.53
N ALA A 456 -27.96 20.72 25.08
CA ALA A 456 -27.43 22.03 25.44
C ALA A 456 -26.35 21.94 26.53
N TYR A 457 -26.54 21.09 27.53
CA TYR A 457 -25.53 20.83 28.56
C TYR A 457 -24.28 20.19 27.97
N GLY A 458 -24.44 19.15 27.11
CA GLY A 458 -23.32 18.53 26.40
C GLY A 458 -22.50 19.56 25.61
N GLN A 459 -23.16 20.38 24.80
CA GLN A 459 -22.49 21.44 24.02
C GLN A 459 -21.78 22.50 24.89
N ALA A 460 -22.34 22.85 26.05
CA ALA A 460 -21.70 23.76 26.96
C ALA A 460 -20.43 23.17 27.60
N THR A 461 -20.49 21.89 27.97
CA THR A 461 -19.35 21.13 28.50
C THR A 461 -18.26 20.97 27.45
N ASP A 462 -18.62 20.66 26.20
CA ASP A 462 -17.65 20.56 25.08
C ASP A 462 -16.92 21.90 24.83
N ARG A 463 -17.62 23.03 24.91
CA ARG A 463 -16.99 24.37 24.80
C ARG A 463 -16.03 24.64 25.93
N LEU A 464 -16.40 24.26 27.17
CA LEU A 464 -15.52 24.38 28.33
C LEU A 464 -14.28 23.50 28.18
N GLU A 465 -14.47 22.25 27.78
CA GLU A 465 -13.37 21.33 27.53
C GLU A 465 -12.37 21.87 26.50
N LYS A 466 -12.85 22.37 25.35
CA LYS A 466 -11.99 22.98 24.34
C LYS A 466 -11.15 24.13 24.94
N ARG A 467 -11.76 25.03 25.67
CA ARG A 467 -11.04 26.17 26.31
C ARG A 467 -10.02 25.69 27.34
N LEU A 468 -10.38 24.65 28.12
CA LEU A 468 -9.48 24.07 29.12
C LEU A 468 -8.26 23.45 28.46
N ARG A 469 -8.47 22.65 27.38
CA ARG A 469 -7.40 22.05 26.60
C ARG A 469 -6.47 23.11 25.99
N ASP A 470 -7.03 24.15 25.40
CA ASP A 470 -6.26 25.27 24.84
C ASP A 470 -5.43 25.96 25.91
N SER A 471 -5.98 26.16 27.11
CA SER A 471 -5.31 26.79 28.27
C SER A 471 -4.21 25.90 28.87
N ILE A 472 -4.43 24.59 28.96
CA ILE A 472 -3.42 23.63 29.44
C ILE A 472 -2.18 23.64 28.54
N LEU A 473 -2.37 23.68 27.22
CA LEU A 473 -1.27 23.69 26.27
C LEU A 473 -0.55 25.03 26.16
N ALA A 474 -1.25 26.14 26.34
CA ALA A 474 -0.69 27.51 26.24
C ALA A 474 0.45 27.81 27.23
N GLY A 475 0.47 27.14 28.39
CA GLY A 475 1.53 27.28 29.40
C GLY A 475 2.59 26.16 29.40
N GLN A 476 2.50 25.21 28.48
CA GLN A 476 3.30 23.97 28.48
C GLN A 476 3.94 23.71 27.09
N GLU A 477 4.67 24.70 26.57
CA GLU A 477 5.31 24.62 25.22
C GLU A 477 6.15 23.36 25.02
N THR A 478 6.86 22.93 26.08
CA THR A 478 7.70 21.70 26.00
C THR A 478 6.86 20.45 25.77
N VAL A 479 5.73 20.27 26.47
CA VAL A 479 4.86 19.10 26.33
C VAL A 479 4.12 19.16 25.00
N ALA A 480 3.66 20.33 24.58
CA ALA A 480 3.06 20.54 23.27
C ALA A 480 4.02 20.14 22.14
N ALA A 481 5.28 20.59 22.21
CA ALA A 481 6.31 20.23 21.22
C ALA A 481 6.64 18.73 21.24
N GLN A 482 6.66 18.08 22.43
CA GLN A 482 6.87 16.63 22.53
C GLN A 482 5.71 15.84 21.89
N LYS A 483 4.46 16.23 22.20
CA LYS A 483 3.26 15.65 21.60
C LYS A 483 3.29 15.79 20.08
N ASP A 484 3.51 17.02 19.59
CA ASP A 484 3.51 17.29 18.15
C ASP A 484 4.59 16.49 17.42
N ARG A 485 5.79 16.40 17.98
CA ARG A 485 6.86 15.55 17.44
C ARG A 485 6.47 14.08 17.40
N CYS A 486 5.89 13.54 18.47
CA CYS A 486 5.41 12.16 18.47
C CYS A 486 4.34 11.93 17.42
N MET A 487 3.36 12.83 17.34
CA MET A 487 2.29 12.71 16.35
C MET A 487 2.79 12.85 14.92
N GLN A 488 3.73 13.77 14.63
CA GLN A 488 4.35 13.90 13.31
C GLN A 488 5.17 12.66 12.92
N SER A 489 5.85 12.01 13.88
CA SER A 489 6.62 10.81 13.61
C SER A 489 5.74 9.58 13.43
N LEU A 490 4.75 9.39 14.32
CA LEU A 490 3.93 8.17 14.36
C LEU A 490 2.73 8.23 13.41
N ARG A 491 2.20 9.43 13.19
CA ARG A 491 1.05 9.67 12.32
C ARG A 491 1.24 10.95 11.48
N PRO A 492 2.27 10.96 10.63
CA PRO A 492 2.58 12.12 9.80
C PRO A 492 1.38 12.55 8.96
N LEU A 493 1.12 13.85 8.90
CA LEU A 493 -0.03 14.43 8.20
C LEU A 493 -1.40 13.85 8.63
N GLY A 494 -1.49 13.27 9.83
CA GLY A 494 -2.69 12.61 10.33
C GLY A 494 -2.98 11.23 9.73
N LEU A 495 -2.07 10.68 8.93
CA LEU A 495 -2.19 9.40 8.25
C LEU A 495 -1.27 8.33 8.89
N PRO A 496 -1.50 7.04 8.67
CA PRO A 496 -0.56 5.99 9.08
C PRO A 496 0.86 6.29 8.58
N GLN A 497 1.87 6.10 9.44
CA GLN A 497 3.28 6.39 9.14
C GLN A 497 3.72 5.77 7.81
N GLU A 498 3.36 4.51 7.60
CA GLU A 498 3.72 3.73 6.42
C GLU A 498 3.13 4.24 5.10
N ARG A 499 2.11 5.12 5.15
CA ARG A 499 1.50 5.73 3.97
C ARG A 499 2.13 7.07 3.58
N VAL A 500 2.92 7.66 4.46
CA VAL A 500 3.53 8.99 4.24
C VAL A 500 5.04 8.90 4.13
N LEU A 501 5.71 8.33 5.16
CA LEU A 501 7.16 8.28 5.18
C LEU A 501 7.71 7.22 4.22
N GLY A 502 8.87 7.53 3.65
CA GLY A 502 9.70 6.58 2.91
C GLY A 502 10.88 6.08 3.75
N PRO A 503 11.68 5.15 3.22
CA PRO A 503 12.84 4.63 3.95
C PRO A 503 13.99 5.64 4.08
N LEU A 504 14.07 6.67 3.22
CA LEU A 504 15.21 7.58 3.16
C LEU A 504 15.48 8.29 4.50
N ALA A 505 14.53 9.09 4.96
CA ALA A 505 14.66 9.83 6.21
C ALA A 505 13.32 9.82 6.98
N PRO A 506 13.35 9.48 8.26
CA PRO A 506 14.57 9.46 9.10
C PRO A 506 15.36 8.14 9.08
N PHE A 507 14.86 7.07 8.44
CA PHE A 507 15.36 5.71 8.73
C PHE A 507 16.76 5.44 8.18
N LEU A 508 16.98 5.48 6.86
CA LEU A 508 18.31 5.22 6.28
C LEU A 508 19.34 6.28 6.68
N VAL A 509 18.93 7.55 6.76
CA VAL A 509 19.80 8.65 7.19
C VAL A 509 20.27 8.48 8.63
N ASN A 510 19.41 7.95 9.52
CA ASN A 510 19.75 7.82 10.95
C ASN A 510 20.37 6.47 11.32
N TYR A 511 20.06 5.39 10.56
CA TYR A 511 20.41 4.01 10.95
C TYR A 511 21.19 3.26 9.86
N GLY A 512 21.41 3.87 8.70
CA GLY A 512 22.07 3.23 7.57
C GLY A 512 21.28 2.07 6.97
N GLY A 513 21.92 1.33 6.06
CA GLY A 513 21.30 0.16 5.40
C GLY A 513 20.95 -0.98 6.36
N GLY A 514 21.58 -1.04 7.53
CA GLY A 514 21.32 -2.09 8.53
C GLY A 514 19.91 -2.10 9.11
N VAL A 515 19.18 -0.98 9.03
CA VAL A 515 17.79 -0.91 9.48
C VAL A 515 16.88 -1.84 8.69
N ILE A 516 17.16 -2.07 7.42
CA ILE A 516 16.33 -2.87 6.50
C ILE A 516 16.32 -4.37 6.88
N PRO A 517 17.47 -5.07 6.99
CA PRO A 517 17.49 -6.45 7.46
C PRO A 517 16.97 -6.58 8.90
N TRP A 518 17.21 -5.59 9.77
CA TRP A 518 16.67 -5.59 11.12
C TRP A 518 15.14 -5.56 11.13
N ILE A 519 14.49 -4.67 10.34
CA ILE A 519 13.03 -4.64 10.20
C ILE A 519 12.53 -5.99 9.64
N LEU A 520 13.19 -6.52 8.62
CA LEU A 520 12.82 -7.79 8.00
C LEU A 520 12.86 -8.94 9.03
N GLU A 521 13.86 -9.00 9.88
CA GLU A 521 13.98 -10.00 10.94
C GLU A 521 12.84 -9.90 11.95
N HIS A 522 12.54 -8.69 12.43
CA HIS A 522 11.55 -8.44 13.49
C HIS A 522 10.11 -8.34 12.99
N MET A 523 9.88 -8.30 11.67
CA MET A 523 8.54 -8.32 11.09
C MET A 523 7.85 -9.65 11.37
N ASP A 524 6.72 -9.62 12.07
CA ASP A 524 5.84 -10.78 12.26
C ASP A 524 4.79 -10.82 11.14
N LEU A 525 4.74 -11.93 10.41
CA LEU A 525 3.78 -12.15 9.32
C LEU A 525 2.37 -12.49 9.81
N ASP A 526 2.25 -12.94 11.06
CA ASP A 526 1.00 -13.41 11.65
C ASP A 526 0.32 -12.34 12.53
N ALA A 527 0.96 -11.17 12.69
CA ALA A 527 0.41 -10.07 13.48
C ALA A 527 -0.87 -9.49 12.86
N ARG A 528 -1.95 -9.43 13.64
CA ARG A 528 -3.23 -8.86 13.22
C ARG A 528 -3.28 -7.33 13.34
N ASN A 529 -2.63 -6.80 14.38
CA ASN A 529 -2.55 -5.37 14.68
C ASN A 529 -1.24 -4.78 14.16
N PRO A 530 -1.12 -3.46 14.05
CA PRO A 530 0.16 -2.81 13.80
C PRO A 530 1.20 -3.26 14.82
N GLN A 531 2.38 -3.64 14.34
CA GLN A 531 3.52 -4.02 15.18
C GLN A 531 4.34 -2.77 15.47
N VAL A 532 4.66 -2.56 16.73
CA VAL A 532 5.54 -1.47 17.17
C VAL A 532 6.98 -1.97 17.22
N LEU A 533 7.84 -1.39 16.38
CA LEU A 533 9.27 -1.72 16.35
C LEU A 533 10.08 -0.52 16.87
N HIS A 534 10.73 -0.73 18.02
CA HIS A 534 11.56 0.28 18.68
C HIS A 534 12.97 0.31 18.11
N LEU A 535 13.30 1.36 17.38
CA LEU A 535 14.59 1.51 16.69
C LEU A 535 15.78 1.69 17.67
N SER A 536 15.52 1.99 18.95
CA SER A 536 16.53 1.94 20.01
C SER A 536 17.24 0.60 20.12
N ARG A 537 16.57 -0.48 19.70
CA ARG A 537 17.10 -1.86 19.77
C ARG A 537 18.11 -2.18 18.67
N ILE A 538 18.18 -1.38 17.60
CA ILE A 538 19.17 -1.58 16.52
C ILE A 538 20.59 -1.38 17.04
N ARG A 539 20.82 -0.41 17.92
CA ARG A 539 22.16 -0.11 18.48
C ARG A 539 22.54 -0.97 19.68
N GLY A 540 21.63 -1.78 20.20
CA GLY A 540 21.88 -2.64 21.40
C GLY A 540 22.56 -3.98 21.12
N ASN A 541 22.75 -4.36 19.86
CA ASN A 541 23.40 -5.65 19.48
C ASN A 541 24.90 -5.52 19.19
N GLU A 542 25.50 -4.36 19.40
CA GLU A 542 26.96 -4.14 19.24
C GLU A 542 27.73 -4.11 20.59
N THR A 543 27.13 -4.67 21.69
CA THR A 543 27.86 -4.85 22.96
C THR A 543 28.01 -6.33 23.31
#